data_a22c95d1fa6298d2446123339621d434
#
_entry.id   a22c95d1fa6298d2446123339621d434
#
_cell.length_a   1.000
_cell.length_b   1.000
_cell.length_c   1.000
_cell.angle_alpha   90.00
_cell.angle_beta   90.00
_cell.angle_gamma   90.00
#
_symmetry.space_group_name_H-M   'P 1'
#
loop_
_entity.id
_entity.type
_entity.pdbx_description
1 polymer ?
#
loop_
_entity_poly.entity_id
_entity_poly.type
_entity_poly.pdbx_seq_one_letter_code
_entity_poly.pdbx_strand_id
1 'polypeptide(L)'
;SINFRLGWNPTSTDPDVRRGSLLQAVYRALHDTQSAVRFFRASVDDGNPYGIDPDKIVLFGQGSGGYVAQAYITLNDYIEEIANLPKFIGNNGPYVLEAVDGDIDGGPGATRLPDPRQEAGISKDVNMAANAGGALADISCLDPGEPPMVSIHCIRDPFAPFDDGTVVEPTTNENVVDVSGANVFIQEAVDNGNNSIFVDMPSDPFTDRARSLYGETFDYILPSQTEITVSSTPEGLFPVLLPINEPIPGTPFFNESGPWDFWDEPTLQAVVAATNAAIGTNFNATELHQQGVLGNPNMGP
;
A
#
# COMPACT_ATOMS: atom_id res chain seq x y z
N SER A 1 -9.92 -5.62 10.95
CA SER A 1 -9.10 -4.44 10.60
C SER A 1 -8.45 -3.89 11.84
N ILE A 2 -7.31 -3.24 11.66
CA ILE A 2 -6.57 -2.54 12.70
C ILE A 2 -6.48 -1.06 12.35
N ASN A 3 -6.41 -0.22 13.38
CA ASN A 3 -6.02 1.18 13.25
C ASN A 3 -4.59 1.32 13.73
N PHE A 4 -3.81 2.15 13.06
CA PHE A 4 -2.45 2.50 13.44
C PHE A 4 -2.33 4.00 13.69
N ARG A 5 -1.28 4.39 14.40
CA ARG A 5 -1.02 5.79 14.71
C ARG A 5 -0.76 6.58 13.43
N LEU A 6 -1.43 7.72 13.33
CA LEU A 6 -1.18 8.72 12.31
C LEU A 6 -0.04 9.63 12.78
N GLY A 7 0.43 10.50 11.89
CA GLY A 7 1.50 11.44 12.27
C GLY A 7 2.10 12.21 11.11
N TRP A 8 1.66 11.93 9.88
CA TRP A 8 2.08 12.72 8.73
C TRP A 8 1.56 14.15 8.82
N ASN A 9 2.42 15.11 8.52
CA ASN A 9 2.09 16.53 8.41
C ASN A 9 2.21 16.99 6.93
N PRO A 10 1.21 16.66 6.09
CA PRO A 10 1.26 16.87 4.64
C PRO A 10 1.29 18.36 4.27
N THR A 11 0.63 19.21 5.04
CA THR A 11 0.45 20.63 4.74
C THR A 11 1.59 21.53 5.24
N SER A 12 2.65 20.96 5.80
CA SER A 12 3.82 21.75 6.20
C SER A 12 4.45 22.41 4.98
N THR A 13 4.78 23.70 5.10
CA THR A 13 5.53 24.44 4.08
C THR A 13 7.01 24.05 4.02
N ASP A 14 7.50 23.35 5.05
CA ASP A 14 8.85 22.82 5.11
C ASP A 14 8.87 21.40 4.52
N PRO A 15 9.54 21.17 3.38
CA PRO A 15 9.62 19.85 2.75
C PRO A 15 10.33 18.81 3.62
N ASP A 16 11.27 19.23 4.47
CA ASP A 16 11.95 18.35 5.41
C ASP A 16 10.98 17.79 6.46
N VAL A 17 10.08 18.65 6.97
CA VAL A 17 9.02 18.24 7.90
C VAL A 17 7.99 17.33 7.21
N ARG A 18 7.59 17.61 5.96
CA ARG A 18 6.64 16.75 5.23
C ARG A 18 7.20 15.35 5.04
N ARG A 19 8.44 15.26 4.55
CA ARG A 19 9.13 13.98 4.33
C ARG A 19 9.32 13.23 5.65
N GLY A 20 9.93 13.86 6.62
CA GLY A 20 10.26 13.23 7.89
C GLY A 20 9.04 12.72 8.64
N SER A 21 7.96 13.50 8.68
CA SER A 21 6.73 13.08 9.36
C SER A 21 6.02 11.91 8.65
N LEU A 22 6.10 11.81 7.30
CA LEU A 22 5.58 10.66 6.57
C LEU A 22 6.35 9.38 6.92
N LEU A 23 7.68 9.43 6.83
CA LEU A 23 8.55 8.29 7.11
C LEU A 23 8.40 7.81 8.56
N GLN A 24 8.35 8.74 9.52
CA GLN A 24 8.07 8.43 10.92
C GLN A 24 6.68 7.80 11.12
N ALA A 25 5.67 8.29 10.41
CA ALA A 25 4.31 7.76 10.54
C ALA A 25 4.23 6.31 10.08
N VAL A 26 4.84 5.97 8.93
CA VAL A 26 4.91 4.58 8.44
C VAL A 26 5.68 3.69 9.42
N TYR A 27 6.84 4.14 9.90
CA TYR A 27 7.65 3.40 10.84
C TYR A 27 6.90 3.10 12.16
N ARG A 28 6.18 4.08 12.71
CA ARG A 28 5.36 3.88 13.93
C ARG A 28 4.18 2.94 13.68
N ALA A 29 3.57 3.02 12.49
CA ALA A 29 2.48 2.14 12.10
C ALA A 29 2.94 0.68 11.94
N LEU A 30 4.21 0.45 11.56
CA LEU A 30 4.82 -0.87 11.55
C LEU A 30 4.76 -1.50 12.95
N HIS A 31 5.14 -0.80 14.02
CA HIS A 31 5.06 -1.30 15.39
C HIS A 31 3.63 -1.63 15.82
N ASP A 32 2.67 -0.77 15.45
CA ASP A 32 1.26 -1.01 15.78
C ASP A 32 0.76 -2.27 15.09
N THR A 33 1.19 -2.51 13.84
CA THR A 33 0.85 -3.69 13.07
C THR A 33 1.53 -4.95 13.65
N GLN A 34 2.80 -4.87 14.05
CA GLN A 34 3.49 -5.98 14.72
C GLN A 34 2.78 -6.38 16.01
N SER A 35 2.39 -5.40 16.82
CA SER A 35 1.64 -5.65 18.05
C SER A 35 0.28 -6.29 17.77
N ALA A 36 -0.40 -5.89 16.69
CA ALA A 36 -1.65 -6.50 16.28
C ALA A 36 -1.48 -7.96 15.83
N VAL A 37 -0.45 -8.26 15.02
CA VAL A 37 -0.15 -9.64 14.59
C VAL A 37 0.12 -10.52 15.80
N ARG A 38 0.96 -10.07 16.73
CA ARG A 38 1.23 -10.79 17.97
C ARG A 38 0.00 -10.96 18.84
N PHE A 39 -0.87 -9.93 18.90
CA PHE A 39 -2.14 -10.02 19.64
C PHE A 39 -3.03 -11.12 19.08
N PHE A 40 -3.24 -11.14 17.76
CA PHE A 40 -4.09 -12.15 17.14
C PHE A 40 -3.49 -13.54 17.31
N ARG A 41 -2.19 -13.70 17.14
CA ARG A 41 -1.50 -14.99 17.35
C ARG A 41 -1.62 -15.47 18.79
N ALA A 42 -1.40 -14.59 19.76
CA ALA A 42 -1.57 -14.91 21.20
C ALA A 42 -3.02 -15.31 21.54
N SER A 43 -4.01 -14.74 20.88
CA SER A 43 -5.41 -15.03 21.15
C SER A 43 -5.83 -16.47 20.85
N VAL A 44 -5.01 -17.21 20.11
CA VAL A 44 -5.26 -18.64 19.84
C VAL A 44 -5.15 -19.46 21.13
N ASP A 45 -4.19 -19.14 21.99
CA ASP A 45 -3.99 -19.80 23.30
C ASP A 45 -5.15 -19.46 24.27
N ASP A 46 -5.83 -18.34 24.06
CA ASP A 46 -7.01 -17.91 24.83
C ASP A 46 -8.34 -18.44 24.25
N GLY A 47 -8.30 -19.53 23.50
CA GLY A 47 -9.48 -20.19 22.92
C GLY A 47 -9.86 -19.68 21.53
N ASN A 48 -8.98 -18.96 20.86
CA ASN A 48 -9.13 -18.48 19.48
C ASN A 48 -10.47 -17.76 19.20
N PRO A 49 -10.80 -16.71 19.93
CA PRO A 49 -12.11 -16.04 19.79
C PRO A 49 -12.31 -15.39 18.42
N TYR A 50 -11.24 -15.19 17.65
CA TYR A 50 -11.27 -14.60 16.32
C TYR A 50 -11.24 -15.65 15.19
N GLY A 51 -11.09 -16.92 15.50
CA GLY A 51 -11.12 -18.03 14.53
C GLY A 51 -9.96 -17.96 13.52
N ILE A 52 -8.80 -17.47 13.92
CA ILE A 52 -7.64 -17.36 13.03
C ILE A 52 -6.80 -18.64 13.01
N ASP A 53 -6.09 -18.84 11.91
CA ASP A 53 -5.00 -19.79 11.82
C ASP A 53 -3.68 -19.04 12.11
N PRO A 54 -2.98 -19.32 13.22
CA PRO A 54 -1.78 -18.58 13.60
C PRO A 54 -0.61 -18.77 12.63
N ASP A 55 -0.66 -19.81 11.80
CA ASP A 55 0.37 -20.14 10.80
C ASP A 55 0.04 -19.56 9.42
N LYS A 56 -1.11 -18.87 9.26
CA LYS A 56 -1.57 -18.30 8.00
C LYS A 56 -2.06 -16.86 8.18
N ILE A 57 -1.14 -15.97 8.49
CA ILE A 57 -1.44 -14.54 8.66
C ILE A 57 -0.99 -13.79 7.41
N VAL A 58 -1.90 -13.07 6.80
CA VAL A 58 -1.65 -12.19 5.66
C VAL A 58 -1.97 -10.76 6.05
N LEU A 59 -1.09 -9.84 5.70
CA LEU A 59 -1.36 -8.41 5.80
C LEU A 59 -1.99 -7.92 4.50
N PHE A 60 -3.07 -7.16 4.61
CA PHE A 60 -3.65 -6.41 3.51
C PHE A 60 -3.69 -4.94 3.88
N GLY A 61 -3.07 -4.11 3.06
CA GLY A 61 -3.02 -2.66 3.25
C GLY A 61 -3.52 -1.90 2.03
N GLN A 62 -4.38 -0.89 2.28
CA GLN A 62 -4.93 -0.01 1.26
C GLN A 62 -4.38 1.41 1.45
N GLY A 63 -3.96 2.07 0.38
CA GLY A 63 -3.39 3.42 0.42
C GLY A 63 -2.24 3.50 1.43
N SER A 64 -2.37 4.32 2.47
CA SER A 64 -1.36 4.40 3.55
C SER A 64 -1.11 3.05 4.24
N GLY A 65 -2.13 2.19 4.35
CA GLY A 65 -1.97 0.82 4.83
C GLY A 65 -1.12 -0.05 3.91
N GLY A 66 -1.12 0.23 2.60
CA GLY A 66 -0.26 -0.44 1.63
C GLY A 66 1.22 -0.15 1.87
N TYR A 67 1.58 1.11 2.14
CA TYR A 67 2.94 1.47 2.57
C TYR A 67 3.36 0.72 3.84
N VAL A 68 2.45 0.64 4.82
CA VAL A 68 2.72 -0.08 6.07
C VAL A 68 2.88 -1.58 5.83
N ALA A 69 2.04 -2.19 4.99
CA ALA A 69 2.13 -3.62 4.69
C ALA A 69 3.45 -3.99 3.99
N GLN A 70 3.92 -3.14 3.06
CA GLN A 70 5.22 -3.34 2.41
C GLN A 70 6.37 -3.13 3.40
N ALA A 71 6.39 -2.01 4.12
CA ALA A 71 7.41 -1.75 5.13
C ALA A 71 7.48 -2.86 6.19
N TYR A 72 6.36 -3.51 6.48
CA TYR A 72 6.30 -4.57 7.48
C TYR A 72 7.12 -5.80 7.11
N ILE A 73 7.10 -6.20 5.84
CA ILE A 73 7.75 -7.42 5.36
C ILE A 73 9.17 -7.17 4.85
N THR A 74 9.55 -5.91 4.63
CA THR A 74 10.85 -5.55 4.06
C THR A 74 11.78 -4.86 5.05
N LEU A 75 11.26 -4.15 6.05
CA LEU A 75 12.12 -3.48 7.04
C LEU A 75 12.47 -4.43 8.19
N ASN A 76 13.71 -4.85 8.23
CA ASN A 76 14.24 -5.79 9.23
C ASN A 76 15.59 -5.37 9.83
N ASP A 77 16.32 -4.42 9.20
CA ASP A 77 17.56 -3.85 9.70
C ASP A 77 17.50 -2.32 9.77
N TYR A 78 17.38 -1.79 10.99
CA TYR A 78 17.32 -0.35 11.18
C TYR A 78 18.57 0.38 10.66
N ILE A 79 19.74 -0.20 10.79
CA ILE A 79 20.99 0.47 10.43
C ILE A 79 21.15 0.55 8.90
N GLU A 80 20.90 -0.56 8.20
CA GLU A 80 21.12 -0.64 6.76
C GLU A 80 19.96 -0.02 5.98
N GLU A 81 18.72 -0.23 6.41
CA GLU A 81 17.52 0.12 5.68
C GLU A 81 16.92 1.49 6.05
N ILE A 82 17.32 2.07 7.20
CA ILE A 82 16.78 3.35 7.66
C ILE A 82 17.90 4.32 8.00
N ALA A 83 18.75 4.02 8.98
CA ALA A 83 19.69 4.99 9.54
C ALA A 83 20.76 5.46 8.53
N ASN A 84 21.15 4.62 7.60
CA ASN A 84 22.17 4.90 6.58
C ASN A 84 21.59 5.33 5.23
N LEU A 85 20.27 5.21 4.99
CA LEU A 85 19.67 5.62 3.74
C LEU A 85 19.50 7.15 3.68
N PRO A 86 20.04 7.83 2.66
CA PRO A 86 19.99 9.30 2.57
C PRO A 86 18.58 9.89 2.63
N LYS A 87 17.57 9.19 2.12
CA LYS A 87 16.18 9.67 2.16
C LYS A 87 15.58 9.74 3.56
N PHE A 88 16.12 9.00 4.53
CA PHE A 88 15.72 9.05 5.94
C PHE A 88 16.52 10.08 6.76
N ILE A 89 17.40 10.84 6.12
CA ILE A 89 18.22 11.85 6.77
C ILE A 89 17.77 13.24 6.32
N GLY A 90 17.34 14.06 7.28
CA GLY A 90 16.95 15.45 7.08
C GLY A 90 18.05 16.44 7.45
N ASN A 91 17.69 17.73 7.38
CA ASN A 91 18.59 18.82 7.70
C ASN A 91 19.11 18.79 9.15
N ASN A 92 18.37 18.18 10.06
CA ASN A 92 18.71 18.10 11.49
C ASN A 92 19.14 16.68 11.93
N GLY A 93 19.42 15.78 11.00
CA GLY A 93 19.79 14.39 11.25
C GLY A 93 18.70 13.41 10.85
N PRO A 94 18.79 12.14 11.29
CA PRO A 94 17.81 11.10 10.93
C PRO A 94 16.40 11.47 11.33
N TYR A 95 15.44 11.21 10.44
CA TYR A 95 14.01 11.39 10.74
C TYR A 95 13.50 10.37 11.74
N VAL A 96 13.94 9.12 11.61
CA VAL A 96 13.54 8.01 12.47
C VAL A 96 14.67 7.71 13.46
N LEU A 97 14.34 7.66 14.72
CA LEU A 97 15.28 7.36 15.81
C LEU A 97 14.63 6.29 16.71
N GLU A 98 15.24 5.13 16.85
CA GLU A 98 14.71 4.05 17.72
C GLU A 98 14.47 4.51 19.15
N ALA A 99 15.35 5.34 19.70
CA ALA A 99 15.18 5.94 21.03
C ALA A 99 13.92 6.81 21.17
N VAL A 100 13.36 7.28 20.07
CA VAL A 100 12.17 8.15 20.01
C VAL A 100 10.97 7.43 19.43
N ASP A 101 11.16 6.74 18.31
CA ASP A 101 10.10 6.15 17.50
C ASP A 101 9.82 4.68 17.84
N GLY A 102 10.76 4.01 18.50
CA GLY A 102 10.70 2.62 18.90
C GLY A 102 11.75 1.77 18.19
N ASP A 103 12.14 0.66 18.80
CA ASP A 103 13.00 -0.35 18.20
C ASP A 103 12.27 -1.09 17.08
N ILE A 104 12.94 -1.37 15.95
CA ILE A 104 12.33 -1.93 14.76
C ILE A 104 11.62 -3.27 15.01
N ASP A 105 12.15 -4.05 15.96
CA ASP A 105 11.57 -5.34 16.34
C ASP A 105 10.66 -5.27 17.55
N GLY A 106 10.69 -4.16 18.30
CA GLY A 106 10.05 -4.06 19.60
C GLY A 106 10.65 -5.03 20.63
N GLY A 107 11.94 -5.41 20.45
CA GLY A 107 12.59 -6.52 21.12
C GLY A 107 12.79 -6.38 22.62
N PRO A 108 13.22 -7.45 23.29
CA PRO A 108 13.62 -7.41 24.69
C PRO A 108 14.73 -6.38 24.91
N GLY A 109 14.47 -5.43 25.80
CA GLY A 109 15.40 -4.32 26.03
C GLY A 109 15.15 -3.10 25.17
N ALA A 110 14.13 -3.11 24.31
CA ALA A 110 13.67 -1.91 23.61
C ALA A 110 13.43 -0.78 24.61
N THR A 111 14.05 0.37 24.35
CA THR A 111 13.95 1.52 25.26
C THR A 111 12.59 2.19 25.13
N ARG A 112 11.85 1.89 24.06
CA ARG A 112 10.54 2.48 23.76
C ARG A 112 9.63 1.48 23.07
N LEU A 113 8.37 1.48 23.46
CA LEU A 113 7.31 0.63 22.92
C LEU A 113 7.59 -0.88 23.02
N PRO A 114 8.07 -1.40 24.16
CA PRO A 114 8.24 -2.83 24.33
C PRO A 114 6.88 -3.52 24.15
N ASP A 115 6.85 -4.64 23.43
CA ASP A 115 5.67 -5.48 23.31
C ASP A 115 5.82 -6.70 24.23
N PRO A 116 5.02 -6.83 25.30
CA PRO A 116 5.10 -7.97 26.21
C PRO A 116 4.91 -9.33 25.52
N ARG A 117 4.22 -9.35 24.36
CA ARG A 117 4.01 -10.58 23.59
C ARG A 117 5.28 -11.02 22.89
N GLN A 118 6.13 -10.09 22.51
CA GLN A 118 7.46 -10.41 22.00
C GLN A 118 8.36 -10.98 23.08
N GLU A 119 8.34 -10.42 24.28
CA GLU A 119 9.04 -10.98 25.43
C GLU A 119 8.58 -12.40 25.75
N ALA A 120 7.30 -12.71 25.49
CA ALA A 120 6.74 -14.06 25.58
C ALA A 120 7.08 -14.96 24.39
N GLY A 121 7.86 -14.50 23.41
CA GLY A 121 8.29 -15.27 22.25
C GLY A 121 7.22 -15.40 21.15
N ILE A 122 6.18 -14.56 21.15
CA ILE A 122 5.14 -14.60 20.11
C ILE A 122 5.65 -13.88 18.86
N SER A 123 5.72 -14.63 17.75
CA SER A 123 6.23 -14.12 16.49
C SER A 123 5.35 -13.03 15.88
N LYS A 124 6.01 -12.07 15.23
CA LYS A 124 5.39 -11.06 14.35
C LYS A 124 5.28 -11.54 12.90
N ASP A 125 5.88 -12.67 12.51
CA ASP A 125 6.00 -13.09 11.13
C ASP A 125 4.65 -13.24 10.45
N VAL A 126 4.62 -12.95 9.16
CA VAL A 126 3.44 -13.09 8.31
C VAL A 126 3.79 -13.90 7.07
N ASN A 127 2.79 -14.49 6.44
CA ASN A 127 3.01 -15.38 5.31
C ASN A 127 3.00 -14.65 3.96
N MET A 128 2.43 -13.45 3.91
CA MET A 128 2.33 -12.65 2.71
C MET A 128 1.92 -11.22 3.05
N ALA A 129 2.30 -10.26 2.23
CA ALA A 129 1.70 -8.94 2.22
C ALA A 129 0.94 -8.68 0.92
N ALA A 130 -0.22 -8.05 1.04
CA ALA A 130 -1.02 -7.59 -0.08
C ALA A 130 -1.16 -6.06 -0.01
N ASN A 131 -0.83 -5.41 -1.10
CA ASN A 131 -0.83 -3.96 -1.26
C ASN A 131 -1.95 -3.51 -2.22
N ALA A 132 -2.65 -2.44 -1.86
CA ALA A 132 -3.56 -1.77 -2.77
C ALA A 132 -3.22 -0.26 -2.79
N GLY A 133 -2.44 0.16 -3.79
CA GLY A 133 -2.08 1.56 -4.00
C GLY A 133 -1.13 2.15 -2.95
N GLY A 134 -0.18 1.36 -2.45
CA GLY A 134 0.97 1.83 -1.68
C GLY A 134 2.27 1.61 -2.43
N ALA A 135 3.39 2.08 -1.89
CA ALA A 135 4.72 1.93 -2.46
C ALA A 135 5.75 1.55 -1.40
N LEU A 136 6.91 1.07 -1.83
CA LEU A 136 8.04 0.78 -0.95
C LEU A 136 8.93 2.02 -0.81
N ALA A 137 9.36 2.32 0.39
CA ALA A 137 10.19 3.51 0.64
C ALA A 137 11.50 3.51 -0.14
N ASP A 138 12.15 2.36 -0.21
CA ASP A 138 13.37 2.15 -1.01
C ASP A 138 13.47 0.69 -1.44
N ILE A 139 13.82 0.46 -2.70
CA ILE A 139 13.95 -0.90 -3.24
C ILE A 139 15.07 -1.69 -2.56
N SER A 140 16.09 -1.01 -2.03
CA SER A 140 17.19 -1.66 -1.31
C SER A 140 16.78 -2.30 0.02
N CYS A 141 15.55 -2.07 0.47
CA CYS A 141 14.99 -2.75 1.64
C CYS A 141 14.36 -4.12 1.31
N LEU A 142 14.36 -4.52 0.04
CA LEU A 142 13.73 -5.78 -0.38
C LEU A 142 14.78 -6.85 -0.63
N ASP A 143 14.89 -7.77 0.30
CA ASP A 143 15.90 -8.84 0.28
C ASP A 143 15.35 -10.21 -0.18
N PRO A 144 16.20 -11.10 -0.70
CA PRO A 144 15.84 -12.48 -0.93
C PRO A 144 15.45 -13.21 0.36
N GLY A 145 14.33 -13.94 0.30
CA GLY A 145 13.83 -14.75 1.43
C GLY A 145 12.76 -14.06 2.26
N GLU A 146 12.37 -12.86 1.92
CA GLU A 146 11.22 -12.20 2.51
C GLU A 146 9.89 -12.82 2.08
N PRO A 147 8.81 -12.59 2.84
CA PRO A 147 7.49 -13.09 2.49
C PRO A 147 7.05 -12.65 1.08
N PRO A 148 6.33 -13.51 0.35
CA PRO A 148 5.78 -13.14 -0.94
C PRO A 148 4.84 -11.94 -0.83
N MET A 149 4.77 -11.15 -1.90
CA MET A 149 3.95 -9.96 -1.94
C MET A 149 3.11 -9.88 -3.21
N VAL A 150 1.91 -9.35 -3.06
CA VAL A 150 1.03 -9.04 -4.19
C VAL A 150 0.64 -7.58 -4.17
N SER A 151 0.41 -7.00 -5.34
CA SER A 151 -0.06 -5.63 -5.44
C SER A 151 -1.18 -5.48 -6.45
N ILE A 152 -2.23 -4.79 -6.02
CA ILE A 152 -3.28 -4.25 -6.88
C ILE A 152 -3.01 -2.76 -6.97
N HIS A 153 -2.60 -2.25 -8.12
CA HIS A 153 -2.19 -0.85 -8.23
C HIS A 153 -2.65 -0.22 -9.54
N CYS A 154 -3.18 0.99 -9.44
CA CYS A 154 -3.53 1.77 -10.61
C CYS A 154 -2.26 2.27 -11.30
N ILE A 155 -2.13 1.98 -12.61
CA ILE A 155 -0.98 2.42 -13.41
C ILE A 155 -0.90 3.96 -13.46
N ARG A 156 -2.04 4.64 -13.31
CA ARG A 156 -2.17 6.10 -13.32
C ARG A 156 -2.49 6.67 -11.94
N ASP A 157 -2.00 6.02 -10.88
CA ASP A 157 -2.20 6.52 -9.52
C ASP A 157 -1.52 7.89 -9.37
N PRO A 158 -2.27 8.95 -9.06
CA PRO A 158 -1.70 10.29 -8.97
C PRO A 158 -0.96 10.55 -7.65
N PHE A 159 -1.04 9.64 -6.68
CA PHE A 159 -0.55 9.87 -5.31
C PHE A 159 0.60 8.92 -4.95
N ALA A 160 0.43 7.64 -5.25
CA ALA A 160 1.45 6.64 -5.07
C ALA A 160 1.96 6.18 -6.44
N PRO A 161 3.22 6.43 -6.80
CA PRO A 161 3.75 6.02 -8.10
C PRO A 161 3.56 4.52 -8.35
N PHE A 162 3.14 4.17 -9.57
CA PHE A 162 3.08 2.77 -10.00
C PHE A 162 4.49 2.23 -10.29
N ASP A 163 5.35 3.07 -10.84
CA ASP A 163 6.77 2.83 -11.11
C ASP A 163 7.63 3.62 -10.11
N ASP A 164 8.95 3.74 -10.32
CA ASP A 164 9.75 4.66 -9.51
C ASP A 164 9.26 6.09 -9.68
N GLY A 165 9.07 6.78 -8.59
CA GLY A 165 8.57 8.13 -8.63
C GLY A 165 8.46 8.79 -7.28
N THR A 166 7.94 10.01 -7.27
CA THR A 166 7.81 10.81 -6.06
C THR A 166 6.38 10.80 -5.55
N VAL A 167 6.20 10.50 -4.28
CA VAL A 167 4.91 10.70 -3.57
C VAL A 167 4.61 12.19 -3.55
N VAL A 168 3.39 12.54 -3.96
CA VAL A 168 2.90 13.91 -4.04
C VAL A 168 1.82 14.13 -2.99
N GLU A 169 1.85 15.29 -2.33
CA GLU A 169 0.77 15.69 -1.43
C GLU A 169 -0.47 16.07 -2.25
N PRO A 170 -1.63 15.42 -1.99
CA PRO A 170 -2.80 15.53 -2.89
C PRO A 170 -3.40 16.93 -2.99
N THR A 171 -3.27 17.77 -1.95
CA THR A 171 -3.92 19.09 -1.89
C THR A 171 -3.05 20.18 -2.50
N THR A 172 -1.74 20.12 -2.28
CA THR A 172 -0.78 21.16 -2.69
C THR A 172 0.02 20.78 -3.93
N ASN A 173 -0.03 19.51 -4.32
CA ASN A 173 0.76 18.93 -5.41
C ASN A 173 2.28 19.07 -5.20
N GLU A 174 2.72 19.11 -3.93
CA GLU A 174 4.13 19.23 -3.58
C GLU A 174 4.78 17.86 -3.39
N ASN A 175 6.02 17.76 -3.85
CA ASN A 175 6.82 16.54 -3.70
C ASN A 175 7.13 16.25 -2.23
N VAL A 176 7.08 14.98 -1.84
CA VAL A 176 7.33 14.51 -0.48
C VAL A 176 8.58 13.65 -0.41
N VAL A 177 8.58 12.48 -1.05
CA VAL A 177 9.69 11.53 -1.02
C VAL A 177 9.63 10.62 -2.25
N ASP A 178 10.79 10.25 -2.77
CA ASP A 178 10.91 9.27 -3.84
C ASP A 178 10.73 7.86 -3.28
N VAL A 179 9.97 7.04 -3.99
CA VAL A 179 9.59 5.68 -3.60
C VAL A 179 9.62 4.76 -4.81
N SER A 180 9.67 3.46 -4.56
CA SER A 180 9.51 2.43 -5.60
C SER A 180 8.08 1.92 -5.61
N GLY A 181 7.40 2.09 -6.73
CA GLY A 181 6.02 1.67 -6.93
C GLY A 181 5.87 0.17 -7.13
N ALA A 182 4.62 -0.28 -7.25
CA ALA A 182 4.30 -1.71 -7.31
C ALA A 182 4.97 -2.43 -8.48
N ASN A 183 5.12 -1.76 -9.61
CA ASN A 183 5.77 -2.34 -10.78
C ASN A 183 7.24 -2.69 -10.51
N VAL A 184 7.93 -1.85 -9.75
CA VAL A 184 9.35 -2.03 -9.41
C VAL A 184 9.52 -3.08 -8.32
N PHE A 185 8.83 -2.93 -7.18
CA PHE A 185 9.07 -3.83 -6.06
C PHE A 185 8.51 -5.25 -6.30
N ILE A 186 7.46 -5.43 -7.10
CA ILE A 186 7.01 -6.77 -7.47
C ILE A 186 8.00 -7.43 -8.43
N GLN A 187 8.60 -6.69 -9.36
CA GLN A 187 9.65 -7.24 -10.21
C GLN A 187 10.85 -7.69 -9.37
N GLU A 188 11.30 -6.87 -8.44
CA GLU A 188 12.39 -7.23 -7.53
C GLU A 188 12.04 -8.47 -6.68
N ALA A 189 10.81 -8.56 -6.15
CA ALA A 189 10.35 -9.74 -5.42
C ALA A 189 10.36 -11.01 -6.27
N VAL A 190 10.11 -10.91 -7.57
CA VAL A 190 10.22 -12.03 -8.52
C VAL A 190 11.69 -12.37 -8.75
N ASP A 191 12.54 -11.40 -9.01
CA ASP A 191 13.97 -11.60 -9.28
C ASP A 191 14.70 -12.18 -8.06
N ASN A 192 14.30 -11.79 -6.86
CA ASN A 192 14.77 -12.34 -5.59
C ASN A 192 14.19 -13.75 -5.27
N GLY A 193 13.20 -14.21 -6.04
CA GLY A 193 12.52 -15.48 -5.83
C GLY A 193 11.46 -15.48 -4.73
N ASN A 194 11.18 -14.34 -4.09
CA ASN A 194 10.20 -14.21 -3.01
C ASN A 194 8.78 -14.55 -3.50
N ASN A 195 8.46 -14.21 -4.75
CA ASN A 195 7.17 -14.46 -5.38
C ASN A 195 7.07 -15.80 -6.13
N SER A 196 8.06 -16.69 -5.99
CA SER A 196 8.07 -17.99 -6.70
C SER A 196 6.82 -18.86 -6.45
N ILE A 197 6.16 -18.68 -5.30
CA ILE A 197 4.93 -19.38 -4.95
C ILE A 197 3.76 -19.09 -5.92
N PHE A 198 3.80 -17.97 -6.64
CA PHE A 198 2.72 -17.57 -7.55
C PHE A 198 2.89 -18.08 -8.97
N VAL A 199 4.07 -18.57 -9.34
CA VAL A 199 4.39 -18.96 -10.74
C VAL A 199 3.44 -20.04 -11.27
N ASP A 200 3.12 -21.03 -10.45
CA ASP A 200 2.27 -22.16 -10.81
C ASP A 200 0.80 -22.02 -10.32
N MET A 201 0.37 -20.81 -10.03
CA MET A 201 -1.02 -20.59 -9.63
C MET A 201 -2.00 -21.02 -10.72
N PRO A 202 -3.09 -21.74 -10.34
CA PRO A 202 -4.14 -22.12 -11.29
C PRO A 202 -4.70 -20.91 -12.03
N SER A 203 -5.10 -21.15 -13.29
CA SER A 203 -5.80 -20.14 -14.09
C SER A 203 -7.14 -19.78 -13.45
N ASP A 204 -7.40 -18.50 -13.31
CA ASP A 204 -8.67 -17.90 -12.94
C ASP A 204 -8.84 -16.57 -13.69
N PRO A 205 -10.06 -16.01 -13.81
CA PRO A 205 -10.29 -14.82 -14.61
C PRO A 205 -9.46 -13.59 -14.20
N PHE A 206 -9.12 -13.45 -12.92
CA PHE A 206 -8.36 -12.30 -12.41
C PHE A 206 -6.87 -12.49 -12.68
N THR A 207 -6.32 -13.65 -12.37
CA THR A 207 -4.93 -14.03 -12.66
C THR A 207 -4.64 -13.97 -14.15
N ASP A 208 -5.53 -14.55 -14.98
CA ASP A 208 -5.38 -14.54 -16.44
C ASP A 208 -5.44 -13.11 -17.00
N ARG A 209 -6.29 -12.26 -16.43
CA ARG A 209 -6.36 -10.85 -16.80
C ARG A 209 -5.09 -10.10 -16.42
N ALA A 210 -4.57 -10.29 -15.19
CA ALA A 210 -3.31 -9.69 -14.78
C ALA A 210 -2.16 -10.11 -15.70
N ARG A 211 -2.04 -11.42 -15.95
CA ARG A 211 -1.03 -11.98 -16.86
C ARG A 211 -1.13 -11.44 -18.29
N SER A 212 -2.34 -11.16 -18.77
CA SER A 212 -2.53 -10.58 -20.10
C SER A 212 -2.01 -9.14 -20.23
N LEU A 213 -1.75 -8.48 -19.10
CA LEU A 213 -1.18 -7.13 -19.06
C LEU A 213 0.34 -7.13 -18.82
N TYR A 214 0.94 -8.28 -18.51
CA TYR A 214 2.37 -8.36 -18.26
C TYR A 214 3.18 -8.05 -19.52
N GLY A 215 4.12 -7.09 -19.39
CA GLY A 215 4.90 -6.59 -20.50
C GLY A 215 4.19 -5.59 -21.41
N GLU A 216 2.90 -5.35 -21.20
CA GLU A 216 2.20 -4.29 -21.91
C GLU A 216 2.69 -2.91 -21.45
N THR A 217 2.75 -1.98 -22.39
CA THR A 217 3.23 -0.63 -22.15
C THR A 217 2.07 0.35 -22.12
N PHE A 218 2.06 1.21 -21.11
CA PHE A 218 1.00 2.19 -20.89
C PHE A 218 1.60 3.60 -20.80
N ASP A 219 0.96 4.54 -21.49
CA ASP A 219 1.29 5.95 -21.33
C ASP A 219 0.67 6.46 -20.03
N TYR A 220 1.48 7.18 -19.26
CA TYR A 220 1.13 7.65 -17.94
C TYR A 220 1.42 9.15 -17.81
N ILE A 221 0.45 9.90 -17.29
CA ILE A 221 0.62 11.33 -17.04
C ILE A 221 0.79 11.55 -15.54
N LEU A 222 1.96 11.99 -15.15
CA LEU A 222 2.27 12.37 -13.76
C LEU A 222 1.42 13.57 -13.31
N PRO A 223 1.25 13.80 -12.01
CA PRO A 223 0.63 15.03 -11.48
C PRO A 223 1.33 16.31 -11.97
N SER A 224 2.63 16.23 -12.27
CA SER A 224 3.41 17.31 -12.89
C SER A 224 3.07 17.58 -14.37
N GLN A 225 2.09 16.89 -14.94
CA GLN A 225 1.74 16.91 -16.37
C GLN A 225 2.86 16.37 -17.29
N THR A 226 3.78 15.61 -16.73
CA THR A 226 4.81 14.92 -17.52
C THR A 226 4.27 13.57 -17.97
N GLU A 227 4.34 13.31 -19.27
CA GLU A 227 4.03 11.99 -19.82
C GLU A 227 5.21 11.06 -19.61
N ILE A 228 4.95 9.88 -19.07
CA ILE A 228 5.92 8.78 -19.00
C ILE A 228 5.27 7.51 -19.52
N THR A 229 6.08 6.58 -19.92
CA THR A 229 5.64 5.26 -20.38
C THR A 229 6.12 4.22 -19.39
N VAL A 230 5.21 3.40 -18.90
CA VAL A 230 5.49 2.32 -17.96
C VAL A 230 5.11 0.98 -18.57
N SER A 231 5.89 -0.05 -18.28
CA SER A 231 5.55 -1.43 -18.65
C SER A 231 5.11 -2.19 -17.41
N SER A 232 3.98 -2.88 -17.51
CA SER A 232 3.51 -3.76 -16.45
C SER A 232 4.37 -5.03 -16.40
N THR A 233 4.71 -5.46 -15.21
CA THR A 233 5.56 -6.62 -14.93
C THR A 233 4.90 -7.63 -13.99
N PRO A 234 5.57 -8.71 -13.61
CA PRO A 234 5.10 -10.10 -13.61
C PRO A 234 4.28 -10.54 -12.38
N GLU A 235 4.51 -11.78 -11.95
CA GLU A 235 3.71 -12.53 -10.97
C GLU A 235 3.56 -11.83 -9.61
N GLY A 236 2.29 -11.62 -9.21
CA GLY A 236 1.91 -10.89 -8.00
C GLY A 236 1.47 -9.45 -8.27
N LEU A 237 1.62 -8.93 -9.50
CA LEU A 237 1.11 -7.63 -9.87
C LEU A 237 -0.26 -7.75 -10.56
N PHE A 238 -1.22 -7.01 -10.04
CA PHE A 238 -2.56 -6.84 -10.62
C PHE A 238 -2.74 -5.37 -11.02
N PRO A 239 -2.28 -4.99 -12.22
CA PRO A 239 -2.35 -3.61 -12.68
C PRO A 239 -3.78 -3.22 -13.00
N VAL A 240 -4.18 -2.04 -12.58
CA VAL A 240 -5.51 -1.47 -12.79
C VAL A 240 -5.38 -0.24 -13.67
N LEU A 241 -6.18 -0.18 -14.73
CA LEU A 241 -6.27 0.98 -15.61
C LEU A 241 -7.50 1.80 -15.23
N LEU A 242 -7.30 2.99 -14.68
CA LEU A 242 -8.39 3.94 -14.47
C LEU A 242 -8.41 4.96 -15.60
N PRO A 243 -9.60 5.43 -16.03
CA PRO A 243 -9.72 6.57 -16.91
C PRO A 243 -9.05 7.79 -16.28
N ILE A 244 -8.29 8.56 -17.04
CA ILE A 244 -7.67 9.80 -16.56
C ILE A 244 -8.78 10.82 -16.37
N ASN A 245 -8.86 11.42 -15.17
CA ASN A 245 -9.55 12.69 -14.88
C ASN A 245 -10.71 13.05 -15.81
N GLU A 246 -11.54 12.06 -16.15
CA GLU A 246 -12.74 12.35 -16.91
C GLU A 246 -13.75 12.99 -15.95
N PRO A 247 -14.32 14.15 -16.34
CA PRO A 247 -15.38 14.76 -15.55
C PRO A 247 -16.53 13.77 -15.41
N ILE A 248 -16.96 13.50 -14.19
CA ILE A 248 -18.19 12.73 -13.98
C ILE A 248 -19.35 13.59 -14.49
N PRO A 249 -20.06 13.16 -15.56
CA PRO A 249 -21.07 13.99 -16.19
C PRO A 249 -22.11 14.50 -15.19
N GLY A 250 -22.32 15.82 -15.14
CA GLY A 250 -23.31 16.45 -14.27
C GLY A 250 -22.84 16.71 -12.82
N THR A 251 -21.56 16.49 -12.52
CA THR A 251 -20.96 16.81 -11.21
C THR A 251 -19.73 17.70 -11.35
N PRO A 252 -19.31 18.40 -10.28
CA PRO A 252 -18.04 19.11 -10.26
C PRO A 252 -16.84 18.17 -9.99
N PHE A 253 -17.07 16.87 -9.90
CA PHE A 253 -16.04 15.89 -9.54
C PHE A 253 -15.43 15.24 -10.78
N PHE A 254 -14.17 14.90 -10.65
CA PHE A 254 -13.43 14.07 -11.59
C PHE A 254 -13.41 12.65 -11.08
N ASN A 255 -13.23 11.68 -11.97
CA ASN A 255 -13.02 10.30 -11.59
C ASN A 255 -11.59 10.15 -11.02
N GLU A 256 -11.47 10.30 -9.71
CA GLU A 256 -10.22 10.12 -8.95
C GLU A 256 -10.19 8.78 -8.22
N SER A 257 -11.06 7.85 -8.61
CA SER A 257 -11.16 6.58 -7.92
C SER A 257 -9.86 5.78 -8.04
N GLY A 258 -9.31 5.42 -6.91
CA GLY A 258 -8.16 4.52 -6.82
C GLY A 258 -8.57 3.06 -7.00
N PRO A 259 -7.62 2.12 -7.13
CA PRO A 259 -7.90 0.70 -7.23
C PRO A 259 -8.59 0.14 -5.98
N TRP A 260 -8.60 0.90 -4.92
CA TRP A 260 -9.27 0.59 -3.65
C TRP A 260 -10.75 0.97 -3.62
N ASP A 261 -11.28 1.64 -4.62
CA ASP A 261 -12.70 1.97 -4.71
C ASP A 261 -13.52 0.79 -5.27
N PHE A 262 -13.23 -0.40 -4.80
CA PHE A 262 -14.03 -1.57 -5.07
C PHE A 262 -15.26 -1.60 -4.16
N TRP A 263 -16.43 -1.67 -4.76
CA TRP A 263 -17.71 -1.78 -4.08
C TRP A 263 -18.40 -3.06 -4.52
N ASP A 264 -18.88 -3.85 -3.58
CA ASP A 264 -19.90 -4.83 -3.95
C ASP A 264 -21.19 -4.11 -4.40
N GLU A 265 -22.00 -4.77 -5.19
CA GLU A 265 -23.19 -4.13 -5.77
C GLU A 265 -24.13 -3.53 -4.71
N PRO A 266 -24.43 -4.19 -3.57
CA PRO A 266 -25.25 -3.60 -2.51
C PRO A 266 -24.63 -2.34 -1.91
N THR A 267 -23.32 -2.33 -1.70
CA THR A 267 -22.61 -1.16 -1.17
C THR A 267 -22.59 -0.03 -2.19
N LEU A 268 -22.33 -0.31 -3.47
CA LEU A 268 -22.39 0.69 -4.54
C LEU A 268 -23.79 1.32 -4.62
N GLN A 269 -24.84 0.52 -4.58
CA GLN A 269 -26.22 1.03 -4.58
C GLN A 269 -26.50 1.94 -3.38
N ALA A 270 -26.02 1.57 -2.20
CA ALA A 270 -26.20 2.37 -0.98
C ALA A 270 -25.41 3.70 -1.06
N VAL A 271 -24.17 3.66 -1.53
CA VAL A 271 -23.32 4.86 -1.72
C VAL A 271 -23.96 5.81 -2.76
N VAL A 272 -24.39 5.28 -3.91
CA VAL A 272 -25.04 6.08 -4.96
C VAL A 272 -26.32 6.70 -4.46
N ALA A 273 -27.14 5.96 -3.72
CA ALA A 273 -28.36 6.50 -3.12
C ALA A 273 -28.08 7.62 -2.11
N ALA A 274 -27.08 7.43 -1.25
CA ALA A 274 -26.66 8.45 -0.28
C ALA A 274 -26.11 9.70 -0.98
N THR A 275 -25.30 9.53 -2.01
CA THR A 275 -24.74 10.62 -2.83
C THR A 275 -25.87 11.39 -3.52
N ASN A 276 -26.82 10.71 -4.18
CA ASN A 276 -27.96 11.33 -4.81
C ASN A 276 -28.78 12.19 -3.82
N ALA A 277 -28.98 11.65 -2.61
CA ALA A 277 -29.69 12.38 -1.57
C ALA A 277 -28.92 13.60 -1.06
N ALA A 278 -27.60 13.51 -0.95
CA ALA A 278 -26.76 14.57 -0.41
C ALA A 278 -26.57 15.75 -1.35
N ILE A 279 -26.41 15.50 -2.67
CA ILE A 279 -26.10 16.53 -3.67
C ILE A 279 -27.21 16.75 -4.70
N GLY A 280 -28.37 16.08 -4.56
CA GLY A 280 -29.52 16.27 -5.43
C GLY A 280 -29.36 15.72 -6.85
N THR A 281 -28.53 14.69 -7.02
CA THR A 281 -28.33 14.00 -8.30
C THR A 281 -29.25 12.79 -8.44
N ASN A 282 -29.25 12.17 -9.61
CA ASN A 282 -30.07 10.98 -9.89
C ASN A 282 -29.22 9.94 -10.65
N PHE A 283 -28.06 9.61 -10.11
CA PHE A 283 -27.18 8.59 -10.67
C PHE A 283 -27.80 7.20 -10.54
N ASN A 284 -27.59 6.38 -11.54
CA ASN A 284 -27.96 4.97 -11.54
C ASN A 284 -26.73 4.12 -11.21
N ALA A 285 -26.79 3.36 -10.12
CA ALA A 285 -25.67 2.53 -9.68
C ALA A 285 -25.25 1.48 -10.73
N THR A 286 -26.22 0.86 -11.41
CA THR A 286 -25.92 -0.13 -12.45
C THR A 286 -25.23 0.50 -13.66
N GLU A 287 -25.65 1.68 -14.08
CA GLU A 287 -25.00 2.41 -15.18
C GLU A 287 -23.59 2.85 -14.81
N LEU A 288 -23.37 3.34 -13.58
CA LEU A 288 -22.05 3.70 -13.08
C LEU A 288 -21.13 2.48 -13.01
N HIS A 289 -21.64 1.34 -12.53
CA HIS A 289 -20.90 0.08 -12.54
C HIS A 289 -20.50 -0.33 -13.96
N GLN A 290 -21.44 -0.32 -14.90
CA GLN A 290 -21.16 -0.66 -16.31
C GLN A 290 -20.14 0.30 -16.94
N GLN A 291 -20.21 1.58 -16.65
CA GLN A 291 -19.23 2.56 -17.13
C GLN A 291 -17.86 2.32 -16.49
N GLY A 292 -17.81 2.00 -15.19
CA GLY A 292 -16.61 1.61 -14.50
C GLY A 292 -15.94 0.37 -15.11
N VAL A 293 -16.72 -0.68 -15.38
CA VAL A 293 -16.22 -1.91 -16.05
C VAL A 293 -15.73 -1.64 -17.47
N LEU A 294 -16.39 -0.75 -18.23
CA LEU A 294 -15.93 -0.37 -19.57
C LEU A 294 -14.63 0.43 -19.53
N GLY A 295 -14.48 1.30 -18.52
CA GLY A 295 -13.27 2.08 -18.31
C GLY A 295 -12.13 1.26 -17.67
N ASN A 296 -12.47 0.24 -16.90
CA ASN A 296 -11.54 -0.62 -16.22
C ASN A 296 -12.03 -2.07 -16.22
N PRO A 297 -11.61 -2.88 -17.19
CA PRO A 297 -12.01 -4.28 -17.28
C PRO A 297 -11.64 -5.15 -16.08
N ASN A 298 -10.76 -4.67 -15.20
CA ASN A 298 -10.39 -5.36 -13.96
C ASN A 298 -11.37 -5.12 -12.80
N MET A 299 -12.33 -4.22 -12.97
CA MET A 299 -13.46 -4.02 -12.06
C MET A 299 -14.65 -4.93 -12.38
N GLY A 300 -14.39 -6.08 -12.96
CA GLY A 300 -15.41 -7.08 -13.25
C GLY A 300 -16.11 -7.57 -11.98
N PRO A 301 -17.27 -8.26 -12.14
CA PRO A 301 -18.08 -8.72 -11.02
C PRO A 301 -17.34 -9.68 -10.12
#